data_3318dd41cc8b9f3feff586436b693264
#
_entry.id   3318dd41cc8b9f3feff586436b693264
#
_cell.length_a   1.000
_cell.length_b   1.000
_cell.length_c   1.000
_cell.angle_alpha   90.00
_cell.angle_beta   90.00
_cell.angle_gamma   90.00
#
_symmetry.space_group_name_H-M   'P 1'
#
loop_
_entity.id
_entity.type
_entity.pdbx_description
1 polymer ?
#
loop_
_entity_poly.entity_id
_entity_poly.type
_entity_poly.pdbx_seq_one_letter_code
_entity_poly.pdbx_strand_id
1 'polypeptide(L)' 'MKLYLPSYPSSQAFELINSAIQSDPAEKKDAIKKGGAIFAFTLKNDDGQEESWYIDLKQEGMVGRGTAPEGGKADGSLQQ' A
#
# COMPACT_ATOMS: atom_id res chain seq x y z
N MET A 1 9.45 -7.13 -4.98
CA MET A 1 8.79 -7.36 -3.68
C MET A 1 7.41 -7.96 -3.89
N LYS A 2 7.08 -8.98 -3.13
CA LYS A 2 5.80 -9.64 -3.24
C LYS A 2 4.82 -9.04 -2.22
N LEU A 3 3.77 -8.40 -2.70
CA LEU A 3 2.79 -7.74 -1.84
C LEU A 3 1.71 -8.71 -1.36
N TYR A 4 1.32 -9.65 -2.24
CA TYR A 4 0.31 -10.65 -1.87
C TYR A 4 0.90 -11.70 -0.95
N LEU A 5 0.22 -11.98 0.16
CA LEU A 5 0.55 -13.06 1.07
C LEU A 5 -0.65 -14.00 1.16
N PRO A 6 -0.47 -15.32 0.95
CA PRO A 6 -1.60 -16.27 0.98
C PRO A 6 -2.36 -16.27 2.30
N SER A 7 -1.68 -16.01 3.43
CA SER A 7 -2.32 -15.92 4.74
C SER A 7 -3.21 -14.68 4.88
N TYR A 8 -3.13 -13.76 3.93
CA TYR A 8 -3.90 -12.52 3.92
C TYR A 8 -4.53 -12.37 2.53
N PRO A 9 -5.64 -13.06 2.26
CA PRO A 9 -6.24 -13.02 0.91
C PRO A 9 -6.51 -11.63 0.38
N SER A 10 -6.92 -10.71 1.26
CA SER A 10 -7.18 -9.33 0.86
C SER A 10 -5.93 -8.58 0.38
N SER A 11 -4.74 -9.11 0.69
CA SER A 11 -3.49 -8.46 0.26
C SER A 11 -3.30 -8.49 -1.25
N GLN A 12 -4.05 -9.32 -1.96
CA GLN A 12 -4.04 -9.33 -3.43
C GLN A 12 -4.44 -7.97 -3.99
N ALA A 13 -5.31 -7.25 -3.30
CA ALA A 13 -5.72 -5.92 -3.71
C ALA A 13 -4.54 -4.96 -3.80
N PHE A 14 -3.56 -5.10 -2.90
CA PHE A 14 -2.38 -4.23 -2.92
C PHE A 14 -1.51 -4.50 -4.14
N GLU A 15 -1.41 -5.75 -4.58
CA GLU A 15 -0.71 -6.09 -5.81
C GLU A 15 -1.39 -5.44 -7.02
N LEU A 16 -2.72 -5.52 -7.08
CA LEU A 16 -3.49 -4.96 -8.18
C LEU A 16 -3.38 -3.44 -8.21
N ILE A 17 -3.45 -2.80 -7.06
CA ILE A 17 -3.31 -1.34 -6.95
C ILE A 17 -1.91 -0.91 -7.43
N ASN A 18 -0.89 -1.61 -6.97
CA ASN A 18 0.48 -1.29 -7.36
C ASN A 18 0.69 -1.47 -8.86
N SER A 19 0.19 -2.58 -9.41
CA SER A 19 0.28 -2.85 -10.85
C SER A 19 -0.39 -1.74 -11.65
N ALA A 20 -1.58 -1.31 -11.23
CA ALA A 20 -2.32 -0.25 -11.92
C ALA A 20 -1.54 1.07 -11.90
N ILE A 21 -0.96 1.42 -10.76
CA ILE A 21 -0.19 2.65 -10.63
C ILE A 21 1.09 2.59 -11.47
N GLN A 22 1.78 1.44 -11.46
CA GLN A 22 3.06 1.31 -12.15
C GLN A 22 2.92 1.15 -13.66
N SER A 23 1.76 0.70 -14.15
CA SER A 23 1.57 0.44 -15.57
C SER A 23 1.47 1.69 -16.43
N ASP A 24 1.09 2.82 -15.85
CA ASP A 24 0.89 4.07 -16.58
C ASP A 24 1.49 5.24 -15.81
N PRO A 25 2.61 5.82 -16.30
CA PRO A 25 3.25 6.96 -15.61
C PRO A 25 2.33 8.17 -15.45
N ALA A 26 1.41 8.39 -16.37
CA ALA A 26 0.48 9.50 -16.27
C ALA A 26 -0.52 9.28 -15.15
N GLU A 27 -1.02 8.04 -14.99
CA GLU A 27 -1.92 7.69 -13.90
C GLU A 27 -1.21 7.75 -12.55
N LYS A 28 0.05 7.33 -12.51
CA LYS A 28 0.86 7.42 -11.31
C LYS A 28 0.98 8.86 -10.83
N LYS A 29 1.30 9.76 -11.74
CA LYS A 29 1.43 11.19 -11.46
C LYS A 29 0.12 11.78 -10.97
N ASP A 30 -0.97 11.40 -11.63
CA ASP A 30 -2.31 11.86 -11.26
C ASP A 30 -2.72 11.35 -9.89
N ALA A 31 -2.42 10.09 -9.58
CA ALA A 31 -2.72 9.50 -8.29
C ALA A 31 -1.98 10.22 -7.15
N ILE A 32 -0.70 10.56 -7.36
CA ILE A 32 0.09 11.32 -6.39
C ILE A 32 -0.54 12.70 -6.19
N LYS A 33 -0.92 13.35 -7.27
CA LYS A 33 -1.50 14.68 -7.23
C LYS A 33 -2.82 14.70 -6.47
N LYS A 34 -3.66 13.69 -6.69
CA LYS A 34 -4.97 13.58 -6.04
C LYS A 34 -4.88 13.04 -4.62
N GLY A 35 -4.02 12.05 -4.39
CA GLY A 35 -3.87 11.42 -3.08
C GLY A 35 -3.18 12.31 -2.08
N GLY A 36 -1.95 12.73 -2.40
CA GLY A 36 -1.18 13.65 -1.59
C GLY A 36 -0.80 13.14 -0.20
N ALA A 37 -0.89 11.82 0.04
CA ALA A 37 -0.66 11.26 1.37
C ALA A 37 -0.13 9.83 1.28
N ILE A 38 0.38 9.34 2.40
CA ILE A 38 0.80 7.95 2.56
C ILE A 38 -0.19 7.28 3.50
N PHE A 39 -0.80 6.18 3.06
CA PHE A 39 -1.80 5.44 3.83
C PHE A 39 -1.25 4.08 4.23
N ALA A 40 -1.42 3.72 5.50
CA ALA A 40 -1.03 2.42 6.00
C ALA A 40 -2.26 1.57 6.31
N PHE A 41 -2.15 0.28 6.02
CA PHE A 41 -3.22 -0.69 6.26
C PHE A 41 -2.65 -1.88 7.01
N THR A 42 -3.34 -2.31 8.06
CA THR A 42 -2.95 -3.48 8.82
C THR A 42 -4.05 -4.52 8.73
N LEU A 43 -3.69 -5.73 8.29
CA LEU A 43 -4.61 -6.85 8.19
C LEU A 43 -4.23 -7.90 9.22
N LYS A 44 -5.23 -8.61 9.73
CA LYS A 44 -5.05 -9.67 10.69
C LYS A 44 -5.56 -10.98 10.08
N ASN A 45 -4.76 -12.04 10.16
CA ASN A 45 -5.17 -13.33 9.65
C ASN A 45 -5.91 -14.16 10.72
N ASP A 46 -6.32 -15.38 10.35
CA ASP A 46 -7.07 -16.24 11.25
C ASP A 46 -6.27 -16.69 12.48
N ASP A 47 -4.95 -16.66 12.38
CA ASP A 47 -4.06 -17.02 13.49
C ASP A 47 -3.79 -15.84 14.43
N GLY A 48 -4.37 -14.69 14.15
CA GLY A 48 -4.17 -13.50 14.95
C GLY A 48 -2.88 -12.74 14.63
N GLN A 49 -2.18 -13.14 13.58
CA GLN A 49 -0.97 -12.45 13.13
C GLN A 49 -1.32 -11.24 12.29
N GLU A 50 -0.58 -10.17 12.47
CA GLU A 50 -0.82 -8.93 11.76
C GLU A 50 0.30 -8.63 10.77
N GLU A 51 -0.06 -8.09 9.61
CA GLU A 51 0.87 -7.58 8.61
C GLU A 51 0.36 -6.26 8.09
N SER A 52 1.28 -5.41 7.68
CA SER A 52 0.94 -4.07 7.22
C SER A 52 1.41 -3.83 5.79
N TRP A 53 0.65 -3.01 5.09
CA TRP A 53 0.99 -2.52 3.76
C TRP A 53 0.77 -1.01 3.76
N TYR A 54 1.49 -0.31 2.90
CA TYR A 54 1.27 1.12 2.73
C TYR A 54 1.02 1.45 1.26
N ILE A 55 0.26 2.49 1.03
CA ILE A 55 0.05 3.06 -0.30
C ILE A 55 0.63 4.47 -0.26
N ASP A 56 1.70 4.70 -1.01
CA ASP A 56 2.36 6.01 -1.09
C ASP A 56 1.81 6.78 -2.28
N LEU A 57 0.96 7.74 -2.02
CA LEU A 57 0.45 8.66 -3.03
C LEU A 57 0.95 10.07 -2.78
N LYS A 58 2.15 10.17 -2.22
CA LYS A 58 2.75 11.46 -1.87
C LYS A 58 4.05 11.69 -2.64
N GLN A 59 4.93 10.71 -2.71
CA GLN A 59 6.25 10.86 -3.31
C GLN A 59 6.50 9.89 -4.45
N GLU A 60 6.38 8.58 -4.17
CA GLU A 60 6.79 7.53 -5.10
C GLU A 60 5.66 7.01 -5.98
N GLY A 61 4.44 7.05 -5.48
CA GLY A 61 3.31 6.46 -6.20
C GLY A 61 3.46 4.95 -6.27
N MET A 62 3.52 4.28 -5.12
CA MET A 62 3.72 2.83 -5.06
C MET A 62 3.06 2.23 -3.83
N VAL A 63 2.89 0.92 -3.86
CA VAL A 63 2.43 0.15 -2.71
C VAL A 63 3.60 -0.68 -2.21
N GLY A 64 3.75 -0.78 -0.91
CA GLY A 64 4.82 -1.58 -0.32
C GLY A 64 4.38 -2.25 0.97
N ARG A 65 5.28 -3.06 1.55
CA ARG A 65 5.06 -3.74 2.82
C ARG A 65 5.58 -2.86 3.95
N GLY A 66 4.86 -2.91 5.09
CA GLY A 66 5.21 -2.11 6.26
C GLY A 66 4.22 -0.97 6.47
N THR A 67 4.54 -0.04 7.36
CA THR A 67 3.64 1.06 7.71
C THR A 67 3.93 2.34 6.93
N ALA A 68 5.10 2.43 6.31
CA ALA A 68 5.48 3.60 5.51
C ALA A 68 6.74 3.28 4.72
N PRO A 69 7.05 4.06 3.66
CA PRO A 69 8.33 3.95 2.98
C PRO A 69 9.46 4.24 3.95
N GLU A 70 10.65 3.71 3.67
CA GLU A 70 11.81 3.95 4.49
C GLU A 70 12.05 5.45 4.67
N GLY A 71 12.19 5.88 5.93
CA GLY A 71 12.40 7.28 6.25
C GLY A 71 11.15 8.14 6.27
N GLY A 72 9.98 7.54 6.00
CA GLY A 72 8.72 8.27 5.95
C GLY A 72 7.77 7.85 7.06
N LYS A 73 6.63 8.53 7.11
CA LYS A 73 5.56 8.22 8.04
C LYS A 73 4.24 8.19 7.28
N ALA A 74 3.35 7.29 7.68
CA ALA A 74 2.01 7.26 7.13
C ALA A 74 1.22 8.47 7.63
N ASP A 75 0.47 9.10 6.73
CA ASP A 75 -0.41 10.22 7.09
C ASP A 75 -1.75 9.71 7.65
N GLY A 76 -2.11 8.48 7.30
CA GLY A 76 -3.30 7.84 7.82
C GLY A 76 -3.09 6.34 7.89
N SER A 77 -3.82 5.67 8.77
CA SER A 77 -3.74 4.23 8.87
C SER A 77 -5.11 3.63 9.17
N LEU A 78 -5.35 2.45 8.59
CA LEU A 78 -6.55 1.67 8.79
C LEU A 78 -6.18 0.29 9.31
N GLN A 79 -6.93 -0.17 10.29
CA GLN A 79 -6.75 -1.50 10.88
C GLN A 79 -8.03 -2.31 10.77
N GLN A 80 -7.86 -3.60 10.56
CA GLN A 80 -8.97 -4.54 10.50
C GLN A 80 -8.74 -5.70 11.45
#